data_529ac84242e4d0ee0bee287ad98056e2
#
_entry.id   529ac84242e4d0ee0bee287ad98056e2
#
_cell.length_a   1.000
_cell.length_b   1.000
_cell.length_c   1.000
_cell.angle_alpha   90.00
_cell.angle_beta   90.00
_cell.angle_gamma   90.00
#
_symmetry.space_group_name_H-M   'P 1'
#
loop_
_entity.id
_entity.type
_entity.pdbx_description
1 polymer ?
#
loop_
_entity_poly.entity_id
_entity_poly.type
_entity_poly.pdbx_seq_one_letter_code
_entity_poly.pdbx_strand_id
1 'polypeptide(L)'
;MLMKRSLPLSNLVILITAAILATDVASGQAPLTDLSKDAITINPDSITVSFAQKIKLYPVPVISDLYIDNIVNVTRIEIFDVMGNKHISETCDNQDHLSIPVSQLPRGIYFIRFTTPGSSAIKRFTKE
;
A
#
# COMPACT_ATOMS: atom_id res chain seq x y z
N MET A 1 -26.06 22.18 55.27
CA MET A 1 -26.54 22.10 53.91
C MET A 1 -25.54 21.63 52.88
N LEU A 2 -24.27 21.81 53.12
CA LEU A 2 -23.23 21.49 52.14
C LEU A 2 -22.73 20.04 52.20
N MET A 3 -23.04 19.31 53.25
CA MET A 3 -22.52 17.96 53.44
C MET A 3 -23.22 16.87 52.62
N LYS A 4 -24.31 17.16 52.00
CA LYS A 4 -25.09 16.17 51.24
C LYS A 4 -24.54 15.86 49.85
N ARG A 5 -23.52 16.53 49.42
CA ARG A 5 -23.06 16.47 48.01
C ARG A 5 -21.88 15.58 47.77
N SER A 6 -21.20 15.16 48.82
CA SER A 6 -19.99 14.36 48.67
C SER A 6 -20.25 12.85 48.61
N LEU A 7 -21.34 12.39 49.19
CA LEU A 7 -21.67 10.97 49.25
C LEU A 7 -22.04 10.32 47.90
N PRO A 8 -22.80 10.97 47.01
CA PRO A 8 -23.15 10.35 45.74
C PRO A 8 -21.97 10.22 44.75
N LEU A 9 -20.98 11.06 44.88
CA LEU A 9 -19.83 11.02 44.00
C LEU A 9 -18.92 9.81 44.24
N SER A 10 -18.73 9.42 45.48
CA SER A 10 -17.94 8.25 45.81
C SER A 10 -18.59 6.94 45.37
N ASN A 11 -19.91 6.86 45.47
CA ASN A 11 -20.65 5.70 45.00
C ASN A 11 -20.65 5.58 43.47
N LEU A 12 -20.69 6.70 42.78
CA LEU A 12 -20.64 6.72 41.35
C LEU A 12 -19.27 6.24 40.78
N VAL A 13 -18.20 6.63 41.45
CA VAL A 13 -16.85 6.19 41.07
C VAL A 13 -16.68 4.68 41.23
N ILE A 14 -17.19 4.12 42.31
CA ILE A 14 -17.13 2.68 42.58
C ILE A 14 -17.91 1.89 41.52
N LEU A 15 -19.08 2.37 41.13
CA LEU A 15 -19.89 1.73 40.09
C LEU A 15 -19.21 1.76 38.71
N ILE A 16 -18.54 2.83 38.36
CA ILE A 16 -17.82 2.95 37.10
C ILE A 16 -16.64 1.99 37.04
N THR A 17 -15.89 1.87 38.12
CA THR A 17 -14.75 0.94 38.15
C THR A 17 -15.17 -0.51 38.07
N ALA A 18 -16.26 -0.87 38.71
CA ALA A 18 -16.79 -2.23 38.63
C ALA A 18 -17.31 -2.58 37.23
N ALA A 19 -17.93 -1.64 36.57
CA ALA A 19 -18.41 -1.83 35.19
C ALA A 19 -17.24 -2.01 34.18
N ILE A 20 -16.17 -1.28 34.35
CA ILE A 20 -14.98 -1.40 33.49
C ILE A 20 -14.33 -2.77 33.66
N LEU A 21 -14.20 -3.26 34.87
CA LEU A 21 -13.63 -4.58 35.15
C LEU A 21 -14.48 -5.72 34.56
N ALA A 22 -15.79 -5.58 34.59
CA ALA A 22 -16.69 -6.60 34.05
C ALA A 22 -16.67 -6.69 32.54
N THR A 23 -16.46 -5.58 31.85
CA THR A 23 -16.39 -5.56 30.37
C THR A 23 -15.09 -6.10 29.84
N ASP A 24 -13.98 -5.86 30.49
CA ASP A 24 -12.68 -6.32 30.01
C ASP A 24 -12.55 -7.85 30.02
N VAL A 25 -13.12 -8.52 30.97
CA VAL A 25 -13.02 -9.98 31.13
C VAL A 25 -13.94 -10.71 30.13
N ALA A 26 -15.10 -10.16 29.86
CA ALA A 26 -16.11 -10.86 29.05
C ALA A 26 -15.93 -10.71 27.55
N SER A 27 -15.41 -9.58 27.07
CA SER A 27 -15.43 -9.24 25.65
C SER A 27 -14.09 -9.46 24.95
N GLY A 28 -13.01 -9.63 25.69
CA GLY A 28 -11.69 -9.49 25.10
C GLY A 28 -11.18 -10.66 24.30
N GLN A 29 -11.57 -11.89 24.60
CA GLN A 29 -10.81 -13.02 24.06
C GLN A 29 -11.57 -13.94 23.13
N ALA A 30 -12.84 -14.21 23.35
CA ALA A 30 -13.59 -15.16 22.55
C ALA A 30 -13.86 -14.71 21.10
N PRO A 31 -14.27 -13.46 20.84
CA PRO A 31 -14.53 -13.04 19.46
C PRO A 31 -13.27 -12.79 18.64
N LEU A 32 -12.15 -12.43 19.26
CA LEU A 32 -10.90 -12.17 18.54
C LEU A 32 -10.23 -13.44 18.04
N THR A 33 -10.40 -14.55 18.73
CA THR A 33 -9.79 -15.83 18.33
C THR A 33 -10.46 -16.43 17.11
N ASP A 34 -11.74 -16.24 16.96
CA ASP A 34 -12.49 -16.75 15.80
C ASP A 34 -12.29 -15.87 14.56
N LEU A 35 -12.18 -14.58 14.75
CA LEU A 35 -11.88 -13.66 13.65
C LEU A 35 -10.48 -13.85 13.07
N SER A 36 -9.53 -14.28 13.87
CA SER A 36 -8.17 -14.52 13.39
C SER A 36 -8.04 -15.76 12.51
N LYS A 37 -8.96 -16.69 12.58
CA LYS A 37 -8.97 -17.87 11.70
C LYS A 37 -9.54 -17.60 10.33
N ASP A 38 -10.51 -16.69 10.25
CA ASP A 38 -11.16 -16.32 9.00
C ASP A 38 -10.65 -14.97 8.46
N ALA A 39 -9.78 -14.31 9.20
CA ALA A 39 -9.12 -13.12 8.70
C ALA A 39 -8.30 -13.51 7.46
N ILE A 40 -8.81 -13.17 6.31
CA ILE A 40 -8.02 -13.11 5.09
C ILE A 40 -6.87 -12.16 5.43
N THR A 41 -5.71 -12.74 5.71
CA THR A 41 -4.48 -11.97 5.84
C THR A 41 -4.21 -11.37 4.47
N ILE A 42 -4.73 -10.17 4.24
CA ILE A 42 -4.35 -9.38 3.10
C ILE A 42 -2.90 -9.00 3.35
N ASN A 43 -2.00 -9.84 2.88
CA ASN A 43 -0.59 -9.52 2.88
C ASN A 43 -0.41 -8.39 1.87
N PRO A 44 -0.04 -7.18 2.28
CA PRO A 44 0.15 -6.07 1.36
C PRO A 44 1.18 -6.41 0.28
N ASP A 45 2.14 -7.29 0.59
CA ASP A 45 3.12 -7.77 -0.35
C ASP A 45 2.52 -8.65 -1.46
N SER A 46 1.48 -9.43 -1.15
CA SER A 46 0.83 -10.28 -2.15
C SER A 46 0.00 -9.48 -3.16
N ILE A 47 -0.59 -8.37 -2.74
CA ILE A 47 -1.30 -7.46 -3.65
C ILE A 47 -0.31 -6.77 -4.58
N THR A 48 0.81 -6.34 -4.06
CA THR A 48 1.87 -5.70 -4.83
C THR A 48 2.44 -6.63 -5.89
N VAL A 49 2.70 -7.88 -5.56
CA VAL A 49 3.17 -8.90 -6.49
C VAL A 49 2.14 -9.17 -7.58
N SER A 50 0.89 -9.32 -7.22
CA SER A 50 -0.20 -9.54 -8.18
C SER A 50 -0.35 -8.38 -9.18
N PHE A 51 -0.24 -7.15 -8.72
CA PHE A 51 -0.31 -5.98 -9.58
C PHE A 51 0.89 -5.90 -10.53
N ALA A 52 2.11 -6.08 -10.04
CA ALA A 52 3.32 -6.07 -10.85
C ALA A 52 3.33 -7.14 -11.94
N GLN A 53 2.77 -8.32 -11.67
CA GLN A 53 2.73 -9.42 -12.64
C GLN A 53 1.85 -9.11 -13.86
N LYS A 54 0.82 -8.30 -13.71
CA LYS A 54 -0.08 -7.93 -14.81
C LYS A 54 0.56 -6.96 -15.79
N ILE A 55 1.44 -6.09 -15.33
CA ILE A 55 2.09 -5.08 -16.16
C ILE A 55 3.09 -5.76 -17.09
N LYS A 56 3.00 -5.47 -18.37
CA LYS A 56 3.93 -5.95 -19.40
C LYS A 56 4.85 -4.83 -19.87
N LEU A 57 6.13 -5.14 -20.01
CA LEU A 57 7.16 -4.26 -20.57
C LEU A 57 7.75 -4.91 -21.81
N TYR A 58 7.82 -4.18 -22.91
CA TYR A 58 8.44 -4.68 -24.14
C TYR A 58 8.90 -3.53 -25.06
N PRO A 59 9.89 -3.77 -25.93
CA PRO A 59 10.81 -4.90 -25.88
C PRO A 59 11.72 -4.83 -24.65
N VAL A 60 12.23 -5.95 -24.19
CA VAL A 60 13.30 -5.99 -23.19
C VAL A 60 14.34 -6.99 -23.67
N PRO A 61 15.56 -6.56 -24.00
CA PRO A 61 16.12 -5.20 -23.86
C PRO A 61 15.45 -4.16 -24.76
N VAL A 62 15.44 -2.89 -24.31
CA VAL A 62 14.85 -1.78 -25.04
C VAL A 62 15.95 -0.90 -25.67
N ILE A 63 15.70 -0.41 -26.90
CA ILE A 63 16.61 0.48 -27.62
C ILE A 63 16.11 1.92 -27.61
N SER A 64 14.89 2.17 -28.09
CA SER A 64 14.34 3.51 -28.28
C SER A 64 13.13 3.78 -27.43
N ASP A 65 12.10 2.96 -27.55
CA ASP A 65 10.81 3.17 -26.92
C ASP A 65 10.41 1.95 -26.09
N LEU A 66 10.09 2.19 -24.84
CA LEU A 66 9.59 1.17 -23.91
C LEU A 66 8.07 1.21 -23.92
N TYR A 67 7.46 0.13 -24.37
CA TYR A 67 6.01 -0.05 -24.34
C TYR A 67 5.59 -0.73 -23.05
N ILE A 68 4.51 -0.23 -22.49
CA ILE A 68 3.99 -0.67 -21.20
C ILE A 68 2.50 -0.94 -21.34
N ASP A 69 2.06 -2.15 -21.02
CA ASP A 69 0.66 -2.55 -21.07
C ASP A 69 0.12 -2.96 -19.70
N ASN A 70 -1.21 -2.93 -19.58
CA ASN A 70 -1.98 -3.28 -18.40
C ASN A 70 -1.71 -2.32 -17.23
N ILE A 71 -1.70 -1.03 -17.49
CA ILE A 71 -1.44 0.03 -16.51
C ILE A 71 -2.72 0.75 -16.05
N VAL A 72 -3.87 0.12 -16.20
CA VAL A 72 -5.13 0.65 -15.67
C VAL A 72 -4.99 0.93 -14.17
N ASN A 73 -5.44 2.10 -13.71
CA ASN A 73 -5.29 2.64 -12.35
C ASN A 73 -3.87 3.08 -11.95
N VAL A 74 -2.88 2.97 -12.83
CA VAL A 74 -1.58 3.60 -12.59
C VAL A 74 -1.74 5.11 -12.74
N THR A 75 -1.31 5.86 -11.75
CA THR A 75 -1.35 7.33 -11.73
C THR A 75 -0.01 7.96 -12.05
N ARG A 76 1.08 7.22 -11.83
CA ARG A 76 2.43 7.70 -12.10
C ARG A 76 3.38 6.57 -12.43
N ILE A 77 4.28 6.83 -13.36
CA ILE A 77 5.39 5.96 -13.73
C ILE A 77 6.69 6.74 -13.58
N GLU A 78 7.68 6.13 -12.94
CA GLU A 78 8.99 6.75 -12.74
C GLU A 78 10.09 5.74 -13.07
N ILE A 79 11.14 6.18 -13.78
CA ILE A 79 12.29 5.36 -14.15
C ILE A 79 13.52 5.84 -13.40
N PHE A 80 14.21 4.90 -12.76
CA PHE A 80 15.42 5.11 -11.97
C PHE A 80 16.56 4.24 -12.48
N ASP A 81 17.78 4.73 -12.33
CA ASP A 81 18.97 3.91 -12.50
C ASP A 81 19.28 3.07 -11.25
N VAL A 82 20.34 2.27 -11.33
CA VAL A 82 20.80 1.41 -10.21
C VAL A 82 21.29 2.21 -9.01
N MET A 83 21.61 3.48 -9.19
CA MET A 83 22.02 4.38 -8.10
C MET A 83 20.81 5.05 -7.44
N GLY A 84 19.61 4.88 -7.98
CA GLY A 84 18.39 5.50 -7.49
C GLY A 84 18.12 6.89 -8.05
N ASN A 85 18.89 7.36 -9.03
CA ASN A 85 18.61 8.63 -9.69
C ASN A 85 17.40 8.50 -10.60
N LYS A 86 16.47 9.42 -10.49
CA LYS A 86 15.27 9.44 -11.31
C LYS A 86 15.58 10.14 -12.64
N HIS A 87 15.32 9.46 -13.74
CA HIS A 87 15.52 9.95 -15.10
C HIS A 87 14.23 10.40 -15.79
N ILE A 88 13.14 9.68 -15.58
CA ILE A 88 11.85 9.93 -16.23
C ILE A 88 10.74 9.88 -15.18
N SER A 89 9.76 10.75 -15.32
CA SER A 89 8.53 10.76 -14.52
C SER A 89 7.37 11.14 -15.42
N GLU A 90 6.40 10.21 -15.54
CA GLU A 90 5.20 10.38 -16.35
C GLU A 90 3.96 10.25 -15.48
N THR A 91 2.98 11.08 -15.71
CA THR A 91 1.66 11.00 -15.09
C THR A 91 0.72 10.25 -16.03
N CYS A 92 0.00 9.28 -15.49
CA CYS A 92 -0.96 8.48 -16.24
C CYS A 92 -2.39 8.86 -15.86
N ASP A 93 -3.26 8.94 -16.85
CA ASP A 93 -4.68 9.24 -16.65
C ASP A 93 -5.52 8.08 -17.19
N ASN A 94 -5.67 7.06 -16.36
CA ASN A 94 -6.53 5.89 -16.60
C ASN A 94 -6.35 5.24 -17.98
N GLN A 95 -5.13 5.19 -18.47
CA GLN A 95 -4.79 4.55 -19.74
C GLN A 95 -4.33 3.11 -19.53
N ASP A 96 -4.51 2.26 -20.51
CA ASP A 96 -4.13 0.86 -20.46
C ASP A 96 -2.72 0.61 -20.97
N HIS A 97 -2.24 1.48 -21.86
CA HIS A 97 -0.88 1.39 -22.41
C HIS A 97 -0.23 2.75 -22.55
N LEU A 98 1.09 2.74 -22.50
CA LEU A 98 1.93 3.91 -22.63
C LEU A 98 3.22 3.53 -23.37
N SER A 99 3.72 4.45 -24.19
CA SER A 99 5.07 4.39 -24.76
C SER A 99 5.93 5.48 -24.15
N ILE A 100 7.09 5.10 -23.62
CA ILE A 100 8.05 6.03 -23.03
C ILE A 100 9.33 6.02 -23.88
N PRO A 101 9.73 7.16 -24.46
CA PRO A 101 11.00 7.26 -25.18
C PRO A 101 12.16 7.17 -24.17
N VAL A 102 13.00 6.16 -24.33
CA VAL A 102 14.18 5.90 -23.49
C VAL A 102 15.48 5.99 -24.28
N SER A 103 15.44 6.49 -25.51
CA SER A 103 16.62 6.61 -26.39
C SER A 103 17.74 7.45 -25.79
N GLN A 104 17.41 8.43 -24.94
CA GLN A 104 18.38 9.30 -24.28
C GLN A 104 19.02 8.68 -23.03
N LEU A 105 18.48 7.56 -22.55
CA LEU A 105 19.07 6.87 -21.41
C LEU A 105 20.34 6.12 -21.83
N PRO A 106 21.43 6.20 -21.06
CA PRO A 106 22.59 5.35 -21.25
C PRO A 106 22.24 3.86 -21.21
N ARG A 107 23.09 3.04 -21.84
CA ARG A 107 22.96 1.58 -21.72
C ARG A 107 23.12 1.14 -20.29
N GLY A 108 22.25 0.25 -19.82
CA GLY A 108 22.31 -0.22 -18.46
C GLY A 108 21.02 -0.84 -17.96
N ILE A 109 21.01 -1.11 -16.66
CA ILE A 109 19.85 -1.65 -15.94
C ILE A 109 19.09 -0.50 -15.29
N TYR A 110 17.78 -0.53 -15.45
CA TYR A 110 16.86 0.46 -14.91
C TYR A 110 15.73 -0.19 -14.14
N PHE A 111 15.18 0.56 -13.18
CA PHE A 111 13.99 0.20 -12.44
C PHE A 111 12.87 1.16 -12.80
N ILE A 112 11.71 0.61 -13.06
CA ILE A 112 10.50 1.36 -13.34
C ILE A 112 9.50 1.13 -12.22
N ARG A 113 9.06 2.21 -11.61
CA ARG A 113 8.06 2.20 -10.53
C ARG A 113 6.71 2.65 -11.07
N PHE A 114 5.71 1.87 -10.75
CA PHE A 114 4.31 2.14 -11.04
C PHE A 114 3.61 2.50 -9.75
N THR A 115 2.93 3.61 -9.69
CA THR A 115 2.18 4.06 -8.52
C THR A 115 0.70 4.10 -8.83
N THR A 116 -0.11 3.52 -7.94
CA THR A 116 -1.57 3.61 -7.92
C THR A 116 -2.00 4.33 -6.64
N PRO A 117 -3.26 4.73 -6.48
CA PRO A 117 -3.73 5.39 -5.25
C PRO A 117 -3.50 4.60 -3.96
N GLY A 118 -3.41 3.28 -4.02
CA GLY A 118 -3.28 2.45 -2.81
C GLY A 118 -2.04 1.55 -2.80
N SER A 119 -1.21 1.55 -3.85
CA SER A 119 -0.12 0.60 -3.98
C SER A 119 0.97 1.09 -4.92
N SER A 120 2.13 0.44 -4.88
CA SER A 120 3.18 0.64 -5.87
C SER A 120 3.83 -0.69 -6.25
N ALA A 121 4.35 -0.76 -7.47
CA ALA A 121 5.06 -1.91 -7.99
C ALA A 121 6.34 -1.47 -8.69
N ILE A 122 7.37 -2.32 -8.66
CA ILE A 122 8.65 -2.06 -9.31
C ILE A 122 8.98 -3.21 -10.26
N LYS A 123 9.41 -2.88 -11.46
CA LYS A 123 9.97 -3.82 -12.43
C LYS A 123 11.35 -3.38 -12.88
N ARG A 124 12.14 -4.33 -13.36
CA ARG A 124 13.46 -4.08 -13.92
C ARG A 124 13.40 -4.24 -15.43
N PHE A 125 14.13 -3.40 -16.16
CA PHE A 125 14.37 -3.58 -17.58
C PHE A 125 15.83 -3.24 -17.93
N THR A 126 16.27 -3.67 -19.11
CA THR A 126 17.61 -3.40 -19.64
C THR A 126 17.50 -2.49 -20.85
N LYS A 127 18.34 -1.45 -20.89
CA LYS A 127 18.51 -0.52 -22.01
C LYS A 127 19.78 -0.86 -22.77
N GLU A 128 19.66 -1.07 -24.08
CA GLU A 128 20.77 -1.22 -25.03
C GLU A 128 21.01 0.00 -25.93
#